data_ea049b1b14a37d3249f707ba3824d85a
#
_entry.id   ea049b1b14a37d3249f707ba3824d85a
#
_cell.length_a   1.000
_cell.length_b   1.000
_cell.length_c   1.000
_cell.angle_alpha   90.00
_cell.angle_beta   90.00
_cell.angle_gamma   90.00
#
_symmetry.space_group_name_H-M   'P 1'
#
loop_
_entity.id
_entity.type
_entity.pdbx_description
1 polymer ?
#
loop_
_entity_poly.entity_id
_entity_poly.type
_entity_poly.pdbx_seq_one_letter_code
_entity_poly.pdbx_strand_id
1 'polypeptide(L)'
;PALPEQNLRHCQISAVTGLEKSLALNKPRALVHMATGAGKTFTAITSVYRLLKFGGAKRILFLVDTRNLGKQAHQEFMAYTPPDDGRKFTELYNVQRLASPSIDPHAQVCISTIQRMYSILSGEPIDESAEDLSLNEVQQTASQAKLVRYNPAVPVETFDFIVIDECHRSIYNLWKQVLDYFDASLIGLTATPDKRTFGFFNENIVAEYTYEQSVADGVNVGYDVY
;
A
#
# COMPACT_ATOMS: atom_id res chain seq x y z
N PRO A 1 13.39 15.89 -7.64
CA PRO A 1 12.73 17.02 -8.29
C PRO A 1 11.52 17.49 -7.49
N ALA A 2 11.16 18.78 -7.62
CA ALA A 2 10.01 19.33 -6.94
C ALA A 2 8.73 18.55 -7.29
N LEU A 3 7.81 18.44 -6.34
CA LEU A 3 6.50 17.85 -6.56
C LEU A 3 5.64 18.87 -7.34
N PRO A 4 5.07 18.51 -8.51
CA PRO A 4 4.07 19.34 -9.14
C PRO A 4 2.79 19.35 -8.28
N GLU A 5 2.42 20.54 -7.78
CA GLU A 5 1.30 20.68 -6.84
C GLU A 5 -0.07 20.77 -7.53
N GLN A 6 -0.09 20.89 -8.87
CA GLN A 6 -1.31 20.97 -9.64
C GLN A 6 -2.19 19.74 -9.43
N ASN A 7 -3.45 19.98 -9.10
CA ASN A 7 -4.47 18.95 -8.83
C ASN A 7 -4.24 18.09 -7.57
N LEU A 8 -3.27 18.45 -6.71
CA LEU A 8 -3.06 17.84 -5.41
C LEU A 8 -3.69 18.68 -4.30
N ARG A 9 -4.36 18.02 -3.36
CA ARG A 9 -4.79 18.64 -2.10
C ARG A 9 -3.59 18.85 -1.21
N HIS A 10 -3.66 19.84 -0.31
CA HIS A 10 -2.58 20.14 0.63
C HIS A 10 -2.15 18.91 1.46
N CYS A 11 -3.11 18.10 1.94
CA CYS A 11 -2.83 16.87 2.67
C CYS A 11 -2.07 15.83 1.83
N GLN A 12 -2.34 15.75 0.53
CA GLN A 12 -1.65 14.85 -0.41
C GLN A 12 -0.21 15.33 -0.67
N ILE A 13 -0.02 16.63 -0.84
CA ILE A 13 1.31 17.25 -0.98
C ILE A 13 2.15 16.96 0.27
N SER A 14 1.58 17.19 1.46
CA SER A 14 2.24 16.91 2.74
C SER A 14 2.63 15.43 2.86
N ALA A 15 1.73 14.51 2.46
CA ALA A 15 1.98 13.08 2.54
C ALA A 15 3.11 12.63 1.60
N VAL A 16 3.08 13.03 0.32
CA VAL A 16 4.14 12.68 -0.65
C VAL A 16 5.47 13.28 -0.22
N THR A 17 5.50 14.56 0.16
CA THR A 17 6.73 15.24 0.58
C THR A 17 7.30 14.65 1.87
N GLY A 18 6.44 14.35 2.86
CA GLY A 18 6.83 13.73 4.11
C GLY A 18 7.43 12.34 3.89
N LEU A 19 6.82 11.54 3.01
CA LEU A 19 7.33 10.23 2.64
C LEU A 19 8.71 10.32 1.99
N GLU A 20 8.89 11.19 0.99
CA GLU A 20 10.19 11.38 0.32
C GLU A 20 11.29 11.82 1.29
N LYS A 21 10.99 12.74 2.22
CA LYS A 21 11.93 13.13 3.28
C LYS A 21 12.31 11.97 4.18
N SER A 22 11.34 11.15 4.58
CA SER A 22 11.58 9.98 5.41
C SER A 22 12.49 8.95 4.72
N LEU A 23 12.21 8.66 3.45
CA LEU A 23 13.02 7.73 2.65
C LEU A 23 14.43 8.27 2.40
N ALA A 24 14.59 9.58 2.17
CA ALA A 24 15.90 10.22 2.05
C ALA A 24 16.76 10.10 3.35
N LEU A 25 16.10 9.94 4.50
CA LEU A 25 16.75 9.64 5.79
C LEU A 25 16.96 8.13 6.03
N ASN A 26 16.76 7.30 5.01
CA ASN A 26 16.87 5.83 5.07
C ASN A 26 16.00 5.20 6.17
N LYS A 27 14.82 5.77 6.45
CA LYS A 27 13.87 5.16 7.38
C LYS A 27 13.08 4.06 6.64
N PRO A 28 13.20 2.79 7.06
CA PRO A 28 12.66 1.65 6.30
C PRO A 28 11.14 1.51 6.42
N ARG A 29 10.51 2.22 7.32
CA ARG A 29 9.06 2.17 7.56
C ARG A 29 8.51 3.58 7.70
N ALA A 30 7.42 3.86 6.98
CA ALA A 30 6.74 5.16 7.01
C ALA A 30 5.23 4.95 7.07
N LEU A 31 4.53 5.72 7.90
CA LEU A 31 3.08 5.70 8.06
C LEU A 31 2.47 7.01 7.54
N VAL A 32 1.51 6.87 6.64
CA VAL A 32 0.65 7.96 6.17
C VAL A 32 -0.73 7.79 6.81
N HIS A 33 -1.07 8.64 7.74
CA HIS A 33 -2.40 8.72 8.36
C HIS A 33 -3.25 9.74 7.60
N MET A 34 -4.25 9.27 6.88
CA MET A 34 -5.17 10.13 6.12
C MET A 34 -6.60 9.64 6.27
N ALA A 35 -7.51 10.56 6.58
CA ALA A 35 -8.94 10.30 6.69
C ALA A 35 -9.51 9.65 5.42
N THR A 36 -10.58 8.88 5.57
CA THR A 36 -11.36 8.35 4.44
C THR A 36 -11.83 9.51 3.56
N GLY A 37 -11.81 9.33 2.24
CA GLY A 37 -12.17 10.40 1.28
C GLY A 37 -11.08 11.44 1.00
N ALA A 38 -9.97 11.45 1.74
CA ALA A 38 -8.85 12.37 1.50
C ALA A 38 -8.01 12.03 0.26
N GLY A 39 -8.28 10.89 -0.40
CA GLY A 39 -7.57 10.45 -1.60
C GLY A 39 -6.29 9.66 -1.29
N LYS A 40 -6.33 8.75 -0.30
CA LYS A 40 -5.20 7.88 0.07
C LYS A 40 -4.61 7.13 -1.13
N THR A 41 -5.46 6.46 -1.91
CA THR A 41 -5.01 5.66 -3.06
C THR A 41 -4.33 6.55 -4.11
N PHE A 42 -4.91 7.71 -4.41
CA PHE A 42 -4.30 8.67 -5.33
C PHE A 42 -2.93 9.16 -4.83
N THR A 43 -2.81 9.46 -3.54
CA THR A 43 -1.53 9.84 -2.89
C THR A 43 -0.51 8.71 -3.00
N ALA A 44 -0.95 7.47 -2.75
CA ALA A 44 -0.09 6.29 -2.88
C ALA A 44 0.40 6.10 -4.32
N ILE A 45 -0.48 6.21 -5.32
CA ILE A 45 -0.11 6.08 -6.74
C ILE A 45 0.85 7.19 -7.15
N THR A 46 0.64 8.42 -6.68
CA THR A 46 1.58 9.52 -6.90
C THR A 46 2.96 9.21 -6.32
N SER A 47 3.01 8.67 -5.10
CA SER A 47 4.26 8.27 -4.46
C SER A 47 4.94 7.12 -5.21
N VAL A 48 4.19 6.09 -5.62
CA VAL A 48 4.69 4.97 -6.43
C VAL A 48 5.29 5.46 -7.74
N TYR A 49 4.58 6.35 -8.46
CA TYR A 49 5.11 6.96 -9.68
C TYR A 49 6.45 7.66 -9.45
N ARG A 50 6.54 8.46 -8.40
CA ARG A 50 7.75 9.22 -8.10
C ARG A 50 8.91 8.33 -7.64
N LEU A 51 8.63 7.25 -6.91
CA LEU A 51 9.63 6.25 -6.53
C LEU A 51 10.20 5.53 -7.77
N LEU A 52 9.36 5.15 -8.72
CA LEU A 52 9.80 4.53 -9.98
C LEU A 52 10.59 5.52 -10.84
N LYS A 53 10.09 6.75 -11.00
CA LYS A 53 10.70 7.74 -11.91
C LYS A 53 11.98 8.38 -11.36
N PHE A 54 11.99 8.68 -10.07
CA PHE A 54 13.04 9.50 -9.45
C PHE A 54 13.75 8.82 -8.27
N GLY A 55 13.09 7.85 -7.62
CA GLY A 55 13.60 7.17 -6.44
C GLY A 55 14.46 5.94 -6.75
N GLY A 56 14.61 5.56 -8.01
CA GLY A 56 15.40 4.40 -8.42
C GLY A 56 14.72 3.04 -8.12
N ALA A 57 13.47 3.05 -7.69
CA ALA A 57 12.71 1.82 -7.48
C ALA A 57 12.53 1.07 -8.82
N LYS A 58 12.71 -0.24 -8.79
CA LYS A 58 12.52 -1.12 -9.95
C LYS A 58 11.19 -1.85 -9.88
N ARG A 59 10.78 -2.26 -8.68
CA ARG A 59 9.55 -3.01 -8.47
C ARG A 59 8.91 -2.69 -7.12
N ILE A 60 7.60 -2.47 -7.15
CA ILE A 60 6.80 -2.09 -5.99
C ILE A 60 5.64 -3.07 -5.84
N LEU A 61 5.44 -3.57 -4.61
CA LEU A 61 4.26 -4.34 -4.24
C LEU A 61 3.22 -3.42 -3.62
N PHE A 62 1.99 -3.45 -4.14
CA PHE A 62 0.84 -2.74 -3.61
C PHE A 62 -0.11 -3.75 -2.97
N LEU A 63 -0.14 -3.80 -1.65
CA LEU A 63 -0.97 -4.73 -0.87
C LEU A 63 -2.30 -4.10 -0.47
N VAL A 64 -3.36 -4.86 -0.65
CA VAL A 64 -4.74 -4.49 -0.31
C VAL A 64 -5.38 -5.57 0.56
N ASP A 65 -6.46 -5.20 1.26
CA ASP A 65 -7.18 -6.08 2.16
C ASP A 65 -8.03 -7.13 1.41
N THR A 66 -8.73 -6.71 0.35
CA THR A 66 -9.64 -7.58 -0.40
C THR A 66 -9.40 -7.55 -1.90
N ARG A 67 -9.89 -8.57 -2.60
CA ARG A 67 -9.82 -8.67 -4.07
C ARG A 67 -10.53 -7.50 -4.76
N ASN A 68 -11.63 -7.01 -4.21
CA ASN A 68 -12.37 -5.88 -4.75
C ASN A 68 -11.56 -4.57 -4.65
N LEU A 69 -10.88 -4.34 -3.52
CA LEU A 69 -9.95 -3.21 -3.38
C LEU A 69 -8.77 -3.32 -4.35
N GLY A 70 -8.31 -4.55 -4.63
CA GLY A 70 -7.28 -4.78 -5.66
C GLY A 70 -7.75 -4.41 -7.08
N LYS A 71 -9.00 -4.72 -7.43
CA LYS A 71 -9.59 -4.28 -8.71
C LYS A 71 -9.71 -2.77 -8.78
N GLN A 72 -10.19 -2.13 -7.72
CA GLN A 72 -10.31 -0.68 -7.62
C GLN A 72 -8.95 0.01 -7.75
N ALA A 73 -7.94 -0.45 -6.98
CA ALA A 73 -6.59 0.09 -7.08
C ALA A 73 -6.02 -0.05 -8.50
N HIS A 74 -6.23 -1.19 -9.16
CA HIS A 74 -5.79 -1.39 -10.54
C HIS A 74 -6.45 -0.40 -11.50
N GLN A 75 -7.77 -0.14 -11.35
CA GLN A 75 -8.48 0.86 -12.16
C GLN A 75 -7.94 2.27 -11.92
N GLU A 76 -7.61 2.61 -10.68
CA GLU A 76 -7.02 3.91 -10.34
C GLU A 76 -5.61 4.07 -10.94
N PHE A 77 -4.77 3.02 -10.94
CA PHE A 77 -3.50 3.02 -11.66
C PHE A 77 -3.68 3.23 -13.17
N MET A 78 -4.67 2.59 -13.79
CA MET A 78 -4.97 2.75 -15.22
C MET A 78 -5.49 4.15 -15.56
N ALA A 79 -6.19 4.80 -14.65
CA ALA A 79 -6.74 6.13 -14.85
C ALA A 79 -5.73 7.25 -14.57
N TYR A 80 -4.70 6.98 -13.76
CA TYR A 80 -3.75 7.99 -13.29
C TYR A 80 -2.88 8.52 -14.42
N THR A 81 -2.85 9.84 -14.54
CA THR A 81 -1.93 10.58 -15.43
C THR A 81 -1.04 11.46 -14.58
N PRO A 82 0.27 11.22 -14.56
CA PRO A 82 1.21 12.05 -13.81
C PRO A 82 1.19 13.51 -14.30
N PRO A 83 1.25 14.49 -13.38
CA PRO A 83 1.17 15.90 -13.77
C PRO A 83 2.37 16.42 -14.58
N ASP A 84 3.49 15.70 -14.53
CA ASP A 84 4.73 16.03 -15.26
C ASP A 84 4.95 15.14 -16.51
N ASP A 85 3.96 14.28 -16.84
CA ASP A 85 3.97 13.45 -18.03
C ASP A 85 2.53 13.31 -18.56
N GLY A 86 2.30 13.62 -19.81
CA GLY A 86 0.94 13.56 -20.40
C GLY A 86 0.42 12.13 -20.66
N ARG A 87 1.24 11.11 -20.46
CA ARG A 87 0.89 9.70 -20.64
C ARG A 87 0.26 9.13 -19.37
N LYS A 88 -0.60 8.12 -19.53
CA LYS A 88 -1.12 7.37 -18.39
C LYS A 88 -0.03 6.55 -17.71
N PHE A 89 -0.20 6.26 -16.42
CA PHE A 89 0.73 5.44 -15.66
C PHE A 89 1.07 4.11 -16.37
N THR A 90 0.06 3.43 -16.90
CA THR A 90 0.18 2.14 -17.57
C THR A 90 0.82 2.21 -18.97
N GLU A 91 0.99 3.39 -19.53
CA GLU A 91 1.80 3.61 -20.74
C GLU A 91 3.29 3.77 -20.40
N LEU A 92 3.60 4.07 -19.14
CA LEU A 92 4.97 4.27 -18.64
C LEU A 92 5.50 3.02 -17.93
N TYR A 93 4.65 2.32 -17.18
CA TYR A 93 5.02 1.21 -16.30
C TYR A 93 4.03 0.06 -16.41
N ASN A 94 4.54 -1.18 -16.38
CA ASN A 94 3.71 -2.37 -16.37
C ASN A 94 3.12 -2.59 -14.98
N VAL A 95 1.80 -2.67 -14.91
CA VAL A 95 1.04 -2.93 -13.69
C VAL A 95 0.38 -4.30 -13.80
N GLN A 96 0.71 -5.22 -12.91
CA GLN A 96 0.09 -6.53 -12.79
C GLN A 96 -0.79 -6.58 -11.55
N ARG A 97 -2.07 -6.93 -11.72
CA ARG A 97 -2.90 -7.40 -10.62
C ARG A 97 -2.77 -8.93 -10.54
N LEU A 98 -2.26 -9.43 -9.43
CA LEU A 98 -2.05 -10.86 -9.23
C LEU A 98 -3.40 -11.58 -9.10
N ALA A 99 -3.74 -12.39 -10.09
CA ALA A 99 -4.89 -13.30 -10.11
C ALA A 99 -4.45 -14.77 -10.11
N SER A 100 -3.15 -15.03 -10.24
CA SER A 100 -2.50 -16.34 -10.22
C SER A 100 -1.22 -16.27 -9.39
N PRO A 101 -0.58 -17.41 -9.06
CA PRO A 101 0.71 -17.40 -8.35
C PRO A 101 1.90 -16.81 -9.13
N SER A 102 1.73 -16.58 -10.44
CA SER A 102 2.80 -16.12 -11.29
C SER A 102 2.99 -14.61 -11.25
N ILE A 103 4.17 -14.16 -10.85
CA ILE A 103 4.59 -12.76 -10.89
C ILE A 103 5.29 -12.52 -12.22
N ASP A 104 4.78 -11.59 -13.03
CA ASP A 104 5.41 -11.17 -14.26
C ASP A 104 6.77 -10.52 -13.98
N PRO A 105 7.89 -11.02 -14.53
CA PRO A 105 9.21 -10.45 -14.31
C PRO A 105 9.35 -9.01 -14.83
N HIS A 106 8.47 -8.57 -15.73
CA HIS A 106 8.47 -7.22 -16.30
C HIS A 106 7.51 -6.24 -15.61
N ALA A 107 6.72 -6.69 -14.63
CA ALA A 107 5.85 -5.81 -13.88
C ALA A 107 6.64 -4.92 -12.92
N GLN A 108 6.52 -3.60 -13.05
CA GLN A 108 7.08 -2.64 -12.09
C GLN A 108 6.17 -2.44 -10.87
N VAL A 109 4.86 -2.64 -11.03
CA VAL A 109 3.89 -2.62 -9.92
C VAL A 109 3.12 -3.93 -9.91
N CYS A 110 3.13 -4.62 -8.76
CA CYS A 110 2.30 -5.79 -8.51
C CYS A 110 1.24 -5.43 -7.47
N ILE A 111 -0.03 -5.56 -7.82
CA ILE A 111 -1.16 -5.37 -6.90
C ILE A 111 -1.62 -6.74 -6.44
N SER A 112 -1.65 -6.97 -5.14
CA SER A 112 -2.03 -8.26 -4.54
C SER A 112 -2.84 -8.07 -3.26
N THR A 113 -3.70 -9.02 -2.97
CA THR A 113 -4.17 -9.20 -1.59
C THR A 113 -3.04 -9.80 -0.76
N ILE A 114 -3.04 -9.55 0.54
CA ILE A 114 -2.04 -10.14 1.42
C ILE A 114 -2.21 -11.66 1.53
N GLN A 115 -3.45 -12.16 1.44
CA GLN A 115 -3.76 -13.59 1.42
C GLN A 115 -3.11 -14.28 0.22
N ARG A 116 -3.22 -13.69 -0.97
CA ARG A 116 -2.60 -14.23 -2.18
C ARG A 116 -1.08 -14.21 -2.10
N MET A 117 -0.50 -13.14 -1.61
CA MET A 117 0.95 -13.08 -1.42
C MET A 117 1.42 -14.13 -0.42
N TYR A 118 0.70 -14.31 0.69
CA TYR A 118 0.97 -15.39 1.64
C TYR A 118 0.89 -16.78 0.98
N SER A 119 -0.15 -17.04 0.19
CA SER A 119 -0.31 -18.29 -0.57
C SER A 119 0.89 -18.55 -1.50
N ILE A 120 1.35 -17.52 -2.22
CA ILE A 120 2.52 -17.62 -3.11
C ILE A 120 3.79 -17.98 -2.31
N LEU A 121 3.99 -17.35 -1.15
CA LEU A 121 5.20 -17.55 -0.34
C LEU A 121 5.18 -18.86 0.45
N SER A 122 4.02 -19.27 0.99
CA SER A 122 3.88 -20.50 1.78
C SER A 122 3.73 -21.75 0.93
N GLY A 123 3.33 -21.59 -0.34
CA GLY A 123 2.93 -22.69 -1.23
C GLY A 123 1.58 -23.31 -0.88
N GLU A 124 0.80 -22.68 0.02
CA GLU A 124 -0.55 -23.13 0.36
C GLU A 124 -1.55 -22.67 -0.72
N PRO A 125 -2.52 -23.55 -1.09
CA PRO A 125 -3.59 -23.12 -1.97
C PRO A 125 -4.40 -22.01 -1.33
N ILE A 126 -4.78 -21.00 -2.14
CA ILE A 126 -5.66 -19.94 -1.69
C ILE A 126 -7.12 -20.37 -1.82
N ASP A 127 -7.90 -20.11 -0.79
CA ASP A 127 -9.35 -20.09 -0.92
C ASP A 127 -9.76 -18.75 -1.52
N GLU A 128 -10.18 -18.75 -2.79
CA GLU A 128 -10.56 -17.52 -3.50
C GLU A 128 -11.73 -16.79 -2.85
N SER A 129 -12.59 -17.49 -2.11
CA SER A 129 -13.69 -16.87 -1.36
C SER A 129 -13.16 -16.08 -0.15
N ALA A 130 -12.05 -16.51 0.44
CA ALA A 130 -11.41 -15.82 1.55
C ALA A 130 -10.79 -14.48 1.13
N GLU A 131 -10.40 -14.31 -0.15
CA GLU A 131 -9.89 -13.03 -0.66
C GLU A 131 -10.96 -11.93 -0.76
N ASP A 132 -12.22 -12.30 -0.74
CA ASP A 132 -13.34 -11.35 -0.75
C ASP A 132 -13.73 -10.90 0.67
N LEU A 133 -13.24 -11.63 1.69
CA LEU A 133 -13.48 -11.30 3.10
C LEU A 133 -12.39 -10.35 3.63
N SER A 134 -12.81 -9.45 4.51
CA SER A 134 -11.87 -8.61 5.25
C SER A 134 -10.97 -9.46 6.16
N LEU A 135 -9.71 -9.05 6.34
CA LEU A 135 -8.74 -9.74 7.20
C LEU A 135 -9.24 -9.93 8.64
N ASN A 136 -10.12 -9.06 9.12
CA ASN A 136 -10.74 -9.20 10.44
C ASN A 136 -11.69 -10.43 10.51
N GLU A 137 -12.28 -10.82 9.40
CA GLU A 137 -13.20 -11.96 9.31
C GLU A 137 -12.44 -13.29 9.17
N VAL A 138 -11.26 -13.26 8.54
CA VAL A 138 -10.40 -14.43 8.29
C VAL A 138 -9.59 -14.85 9.53
N GLN A 139 -9.41 -13.99 10.52
CA GLN A 139 -8.59 -14.27 11.72
C GLN A 139 -9.06 -15.47 12.56
N GLN A 140 -10.27 -15.95 12.37
CA GLN A 140 -10.80 -17.09 13.15
C GLN A 140 -10.27 -18.47 12.71
N THR A 141 -9.62 -18.58 11.55
CA THR A 141 -9.14 -19.86 10.99
C THR A 141 -7.62 -20.03 11.03
N ALA A 142 -6.87 -19.09 11.58
CA ALA A 142 -5.40 -19.04 11.51
C ALA A 142 -4.64 -20.04 12.43
N SER A 143 -5.30 -20.95 13.12
CA SER A 143 -4.65 -21.85 14.11
C SER A 143 -3.74 -22.93 13.50
N GLN A 144 -3.70 -23.11 12.18
CA GLN A 144 -2.87 -24.11 11.47
C GLN A 144 -2.02 -23.54 10.33
N ALA A 145 -1.82 -22.23 10.29
CA ALA A 145 -1.11 -21.61 9.20
C ALA A 145 0.38 -21.97 9.16
N LYS A 146 0.89 -22.35 8.00
CA LYS A 146 2.31 -22.62 7.78
C LYS A 146 3.15 -21.34 7.90
N LEU A 147 4.36 -21.52 8.41
CA LEU A 147 5.34 -20.44 8.38
C LEU A 147 5.79 -20.16 6.94
N VAL A 148 5.86 -18.89 6.57
CA VAL A 148 6.50 -18.46 5.33
C VAL A 148 7.98 -18.84 5.38
N ARG A 149 8.47 -19.49 4.31
CA ARG A 149 9.87 -19.88 4.14
C ARG A 149 10.42 -19.25 2.86
N TYR A 150 11.74 -19.23 2.74
CA TYR A 150 12.37 -18.73 1.53
C TYR A 150 11.84 -19.47 0.29
N ASN A 151 11.34 -18.68 -0.67
CA ASN A 151 10.85 -19.17 -1.95
C ASN A 151 11.77 -18.65 -3.07
N PRO A 152 12.55 -19.54 -3.75
CA PRO A 152 13.46 -19.11 -4.81
C PRO A 152 12.76 -18.54 -6.04
N ALA A 153 11.46 -18.80 -6.23
CA ALA A 153 10.66 -18.20 -7.30
C ALA A 153 10.28 -16.74 -7.00
N VAL A 154 10.32 -16.33 -5.72
CA VAL A 154 10.05 -14.96 -5.25
C VAL A 154 11.10 -14.60 -4.21
N PRO A 155 12.33 -14.25 -4.61
CA PRO A 155 13.41 -13.87 -3.71
C PRO A 155 13.03 -12.70 -2.79
N VAL A 156 13.68 -12.57 -1.64
CA VAL A 156 13.39 -11.53 -0.65
C VAL A 156 13.59 -10.11 -1.19
N GLU A 157 14.47 -9.94 -2.16
CA GLU A 157 14.77 -8.70 -2.87
C GLU A 157 13.85 -8.41 -4.08
N THR A 158 12.76 -9.17 -4.25
CA THR A 158 11.84 -9.01 -5.39
C THR A 158 11.23 -7.62 -5.47
N PHE A 159 10.97 -6.99 -4.34
CA PHE A 159 10.38 -5.66 -4.26
C PHE A 159 11.27 -4.70 -3.48
N ASP A 160 11.43 -3.48 -3.99
CA ASP A 160 12.16 -2.40 -3.30
C ASP A 160 11.28 -1.72 -2.25
N PHE A 161 9.98 -1.63 -2.53
CA PHE A 161 8.97 -1.00 -1.67
C PHE A 161 7.71 -1.85 -1.60
N ILE A 162 7.07 -1.83 -0.43
CA ILE A 162 5.74 -2.40 -0.22
C ILE A 162 4.82 -1.29 0.28
N VAL A 163 3.82 -0.95 -0.51
CA VAL A 163 2.75 -0.03 -0.14
C VAL A 163 1.58 -0.87 0.40
N ILE A 164 1.09 -0.56 1.59
CA ILE A 164 0.09 -1.35 2.30
C ILE A 164 -1.12 -0.45 2.54
N ASP A 165 -2.18 -0.68 1.78
CA ASP A 165 -3.44 0.02 2.00
C ASP A 165 -4.20 -0.61 3.18
N GLU A 166 -4.87 0.22 3.98
CA GLU A 166 -5.51 -0.16 5.25
C GLU A 166 -4.58 -0.99 6.15
N CYS A 167 -3.34 -0.53 6.30
CA CYS A 167 -2.24 -1.26 6.91
C CYS A 167 -2.50 -1.72 8.36
N HIS A 168 -3.39 -1.03 9.09
CA HIS A 168 -3.80 -1.42 10.45
C HIS A 168 -4.39 -2.84 10.53
N ARG A 169 -4.80 -3.43 9.39
CA ARG A 169 -5.34 -4.79 9.31
C ARG A 169 -4.27 -5.84 9.00
N SER A 170 -3.22 -5.44 8.28
CA SER A 170 -2.25 -6.36 7.68
C SER A 170 -1.00 -6.61 8.51
N ILE A 171 -0.76 -5.82 9.56
CA ILE A 171 0.50 -5.83 10.33
C ILE A 171 0.53 -6.87 11.46
N TYR A 172 -0.51 -7.71 11.59
CA TYR A 172 -0.65 -8.65 12.68
C TYR A 172 -0.56 -10.11 12.25
N ASN A 173 -0.24 -10.96 13.21
CA ASN A 173 -0.30 -12.42 13.11
C ASN A 173 0.39 -12.95 11.83
N LEU A 174 -0.34 -13.77 11.10
CA LEU A 174 0.11 -14.45 9.90
C LEU A 174 0.56 -13.48 8.80
N TRP A 175 -0.15 -12.37 8.63
CA TRP A 175 0.09 -11.40 7.58
C TRP A 175 1.41 -10.65 7.74
N LYS A 176 1.82 -10.44 8.98
CA LYS A 176 3.12 -9.85 9.30
C LYS A 176 4.28 -10.64 8.68
N GLN A 177 4.16 -11.96 8.56
CA GLN A 177 5.17 -12.81 7.94
C GLN A 177 5.43 -12.43 6.47
N VAL A 178 4.39 -12.00 5.73
CA VAL A 178 4.53 -11.52 4.34
C VAL A 178 5.35 -10.24 4.31
N LEU A 179 5.10 -9.32 5.24
CA LEU A 179 5.81 -8.03 5.31
C LEU A 179 7.26 -8.20 5.77
N ASP A 180 7.50 -9.13 6.70
CA ASP A 180 8.85 -9.43 7.22
C ASP A 180 9.67 -10.30 6.26
N TYR A 181 9.04 -10.93 5.25
CA TYR A 181 9.72 -11.77 4.28
C TYR A 181 10.60 -10.96 3.33
N PHE A 182 10.14 -9.81 2.88
CA PHE A 182 10.83 -9.01 1.87
C PHE A 182 11.84 -8.04 2.48
N ASP A 183 13.00 -7.92 1.84
CA ASP A 183 13.96 -6.85 2.10
C ASP A 183 13.52 -5.57 1.37
N ALA A 184 12.46 -4.95 1.87
CA ALA A 184 11.80 -3.81 1.26
C ALA A 184 11.46 -2.72 2.27
N SER A 185 11.42 -1.48 1.82
CA SER A 185 10.87 -0.38 2.62
C SER A 185 9.34 -0.45 2.64
N LEU A 186 8.74 -0.26 3.82
CA LEU A 186 7.29 -0.36 4.04
C LEU A 186 6.64 1.01 4.14
N ILE A 187 5.57 1.21 3.36
CA ILE A 187 4.76 2.43 3.35
C ILE A 187 3.33 2.04 3.70
N GLY A 188 2.91 2.37 4.92
CA GLY A 188 1.54 2.10 5.38
C GLY A 188 0.62 3.28 5.15
N LEU A 189 -0.61 3.00 4.69
CA LEU A 189 -1.69 3.97 4.57
C LEU A 189 -2.85 3.50 5.45
N THR A 190 -3.42 4.39 6.22
CA THR A 190 -4.61 4.09 7.04
C THR A 190 -5.37 5.35 7.41
N ALA A 191 -6.68 5.22 7.60
CA ALA A 191 -7.52 6.27 8.20
C ALA A 191 -7.67 6.11 9.72
N THR A 192 -7.39 4.92 10.26
CA THR A 192 -7.69 4.54 11.64
C THR A 192 -6.51 3.81 12.29
N PRO A 193 -5.34 4.48 12.46
CA PRO A 193 -4.20 3.85 13.11
C PRO A 193 -4.50 3.62 14.60
N ASP A 194 -3.97 2.53 15.14
CA ASP A 194 -3.96 2.25 16.58
C ASP A 194 -2.52 2.28 17.13
N LYS A 195 -2.35 2.10 18.44
CA LYS A 195 -1.02 2.08 19.08
C LYS A 195 -0.08 1.04 18.48
N ARG A 196 -0.60 -0.11 18.04
CA ARG A 196 0.17 -1.18 17.43
C ARG A 196 0.62 -0.79 16.03
N THR A 197 -0.25 -0.10 15.27
CA THR A 197 0.09 0.46 13.96
C THR A 197 1.26 1.43 14.09
N PHE A 198 1.21 2.37 15.03
CA PHE A 198 2.31 3.30 15.27
C PHE A 198 3.60 2.57 15.64
N GLY A 199 3.55 1.60 16.55
CA GLY A 199 4.72 0.81 16.95
C GLY A 199 5.32 0.02 15.77
N PHE A 200 4.48 -0.60 14.92
CA PHE A 200 4.96 -1.35 13.75
C PHE A 200 5.72 -0.45 12.76
N PHE A 201 5.28 0.78 12.57
CA PHE A 201 5.96 1.76 11.71
C PHE A 201 7.00 2.61 12.44
N ASN A 202 7.50 2.16 13.61
CA ASN A 202 8.54 2.83 14.41
C ASN A 202 8.17 4.29 14.75
N GLU A 203 6.89 4.57 14.94
CA GLU A 203 6.33 5.91 15.19
C GLU A 203 6.71 6.94 14.10
N ASN A 204 7.14 6.47 12.93
CA ASN A 204 7.51 7.33 11.81
C ASN A 204 6.27 7.74 11.00
N ILE A 205 5.47 8.63 11.57
CA ILE A 205 4.30 9.23 10.92
C ILE A 205 4.80 10.37 10.04
N VAL A 206 4.71 10.20 8.73
CA VAL A 206 5.24 11.15 7.74
C VAL A 206 4.20 12.19 7.32
N ALA A 207 2.93 11.91 7.51
CA ALA A 207 1.82 12.82 7.33
C ALA A 207 0.65 12.38 8.21
N GLU A 208 -0.07 13.36 8.74
CA GLU A 208 -1.28 13.18 9.50
C GLU A 208 -2.36 14.13 8.98
N TYR A 209 -3.50 13.55 8.60
CA TYR A 209 -4.68 14.28 8.17
C TYR A 209 -5.91 13.59 8.76
N THR A 210 -6.34 14.08 9.91
CA THR A 210 -7.39 13.45 10.72
C THR A 210 -8.78 13.69 10.12
N TYR A 211 -9.78 12.96 10.65
CA TYR A 211 -11.17 13.16 10.28
C TYR A 211 -11.63 14.59 10.59
N GLU A 212 -11.26 15.14 11.75
CA GLU A 212 -11.62 16.51 12.17
C GLU A 212 -11.04 17.55 11.19
N GLN A 213 -9.79 17.37 10.75
CA GLN A 213 -9.18 18.22 9.72
C GLN A 213 -9.93 18.10 8.38
N SER A 214 -10.34 16.90 8.03
CA SER A 214 -11.06 16.66 6.77
C SER A 214 -12.47 17.29 6.77
N VAL A 215 -13.11 17.37 7.93
CA VAL A 215 -14.39 18.08 8.11
C VAL A 215 -14.16 19.60 8.04
N ALA A 216 -13.12 20.10 8.70
CA ALA A 216 -12.76 21.53 8.66
C ALA A 216 -12.47 22.01 7.23
N ASP A 217 -11.84 21.17 6.42
CA ASP A 217 -11.52 21.44 5.01
C ASP A 217 -12.70 21.16 4.04
N GLY A 218 -13.86 20.71 4.55
CA GLY A 218 -15.05 20.40 3.75
C GLY A 218 -14.92 19.15 2.87
N VAL A 219 -13.95 18.26 3.18
CA VAL A 219 -13.77 16.99 2.48
C VAL A 219 -14.76 15.94 2.98
N ASN A 220 -15.02 15.93 4.28
CA ASN A 220 -16.01 15.08 4.94
C ASN A 220 -17.10 15.92 5.61
N VAL A 221 -18.25 15.31 5.86
CA VAL A 221 -19.36 15.93 6.59
C VAL A 221 -19.21 15.61 8.08
N GLY A 222 -19.36 16.61 8.95
CA GLY A 222 -19.36 16.39 10.39
C GLY A 222 -20.54 15.52 10.85
N TYR A 223 -20.33 14.69 11.89
CA TYR A 223 -21.41 13.98 12.56
C TYR A 223 -21.95 14.87 13.69
N ASP A 224 -23.23 15.20 13.63
CA ASP A 224 -23.96 15.62 14.82
C ASP A 224 -24.35 14.34 15.59
N VAL A 225 -23.75 14.13 16.75
CA VAL A 225 -24.16 13.05 17.66
C VAL A 225 -25.37 13.57 18.41
N TYR A 226 -26.56 13.06 18.08
CA TYR A 226 -27.79 13.28 18.85
C TYR A 226 -27.89 12.29 20.01
#